data_2a5a77020821e158255d4cd3b619955b
#
_entry.id   2a5a77020821e158255d4cd3b619955b
#
_cell.length_a   1.000
_cell.length_b   1.000
_cell.length_c   1.000
_cell.angle_alpha   90.00
_cell.angle_beta   90.00
_cell.angle_gamma   90.00
#
_symmetry.space_group_name_H-M   'P 1'
#
loop_
_entity.id
_entity.type
_entity.pdbx_description
1 polymer ?
#
loop_
_entity_poly.entity_id
_entity_poly.type
_entity_poly.pdbx_seq_one_letter_code
_entity_poly.pdbx_strand_id
1 'polypeptide(L)'
;KISIDSSTLINKVYEIIETKKIFDLDYSKLDILIQPTSYIHSIIKFYGGIIKILIHDTSMTIPIFNSLYNGKNLKKIRTSEIKFDTINNLNLQKVPDKKFPIKKIIRHLPKTDSLFETVLVSANDTLVKLFLANKISYNNIHLILNKILALKEFQKYKNKSPKNLTEIIKLNEYVRLKTQTLSVV
;
A
#
# COMPACT_ATOMS: atom_id res chain seq x y z
N LYS A 1 -7.13 -8.45 -8.59
CA LYS A 1 -7.07 -7.37 -7.62
C LYS A 1 -5.64 -6.87 -7.41
N ILE A 2 -4.71 -7.73 -6.96
CA ILE A 2 -3.32 -7.37 -6.64
C ILE A 2 -2.64 -6.61 -7.78
N SER A 3 -2.80 -7.05 -9.04
CA SER A 3 -2.22 -6.38 -10.21
C SER A 3 -2.74 -4.94 -10.37
N ILE A 4 -4.02 -4.70 -10.09
CA ILE A 4 -4.62 -3.36 -10.15
C ILE A 4 -4.13 -2.49 -9.01
N ASP A 5 -4.11 -3.02 -7.78
CA ASP A 5 -3.61 -2.31 -6.61
C ASP A 5 -2.13 -1.93 -6.76
N SER A 6 -1.33 -2.78 -7.40
CA SER A 6 0.08 -2.48 -7.72
C SER A 6 0.20 -1.41 -8.81
N SER A 7 -0.60 -1.51 -9.89
CA SER A 7 -0.56 -0.56 -11.01
C SER A 7 -1.02 0.84 -10.63
N THR A 8 -1.96 0.97 -9.70
CA THR A 8 -2.40 2.26 -9.14
C THR A 8 -1.48 2.78 -8.04
N LEU A 9 -0.56 1.98 -7.53
CA LEU A 9 0.30 2.23 -6.37
C LEU A 9 -0.44 2.24 -5.02
N ILE A 10 -1.73 1.88 -4.95
CA ILE A 10 -2.47 1.84 -3.67
C ILE A 10 -1.89 0.78 -2.73
N ASN A 11 -1.35 -0.31 -3.27
CA ASN A 11 -0.70 -1.34 -2.48
C ASN A 11 0.45 -0.76 -1.63
N LYS A 12 1.24 0.17 -2.20
CA LYS A 12 2.30 0.87 -1.46
C LYS A 12 1.77 1.83 -0.40
N VAL A 13 0.59 2.41 -0.61
CA VAL A 13 -0.08 3.20 0.43
C VAL A 13 -0.46 2.30 1.61
N TYR A 14 -0.95 1.09 1.35
CA TYR A 14 -1.25 0.11 2.41
C TYR A 14 0.02 -0.31 3.16
N GLU A 15 1.10 -0.60 2.45
CA GLU A 15 2.40 -0.94 3.06
C GLU A 15 2.95 0.20 3.94
N ILE A 16 2.74 1.46 3.56
CA ILE A 16 3.07 2.63 4.40
C ILE A 16 2.24 2.63 5.69
N ILE A 17 0.92 2.35 5.60
CA ILE A 17 0.04 2.26 6.77
C ILE A 17 0.48 1.10 7.68
N GLU A 18 0.76 -0.06 7.11
CA GLU A 18 1.24 -1.23 7.83
C GLU A 18 2.58 -0.96 8.53
N THR A 19 3.53 -0.37 7.81
CA THR A 19 4.85 -0.02 8.37
C THR A 19 4.72 0.95 9.54
N LYS A 20 3.86 1.97 9.40
CA LYS A 20 3.56 2.89 10.51
C LYS A 20 3.06 2.14 11.73
N LYS A 21 2.10 1.24 11.55
CA LYS A 21 1.47 0.50 12.66
C LYS A 21 2.41 -0.51 13.32
N ILE A 22 3.19 -1.24 12.53
CA ILE A 22 4.09 -2.28 13.03
C ILE A 22 5.28 -1.67 13.79
N PHE A 23 5.83 -0.56 13.30
CA PHE A 23 7.06 0.04 13.83
C PHE A 23 6.84 1.34 14.60
N ASP A 24 5.59 1.76 14.79
CA ASP A 24 5.20 3.01 15.46
C ASP A 24 5.94 4.25 14.90
N LEU A 25 5.97 4.36 13.57
CA LEU A 25 6.65 5.43 12.87
C LEU A 25 5.68 6.56 12.47
N ASP A 26 6.16 7.79 12.44
CA ASP A 26 5.42 8.90 11.82
C ASP A 26 5.48 8.80 10.29
N TYR A 27 4.41 9.18 9.59
CA TYR A 27 4.36 9.17 8.13
C TYR A 27 5.44 10.04 7.47
N SER A 28 5.94 11.08 8.15
CA SER A 28 7.04 11.91 7.66
C SER A 28 8.37 11.16 7.52
N LYS A 29 8.50 10.00 8.18
CA LYS A 29 9.68 9.12 8.09
C LYS A 29 9.55 8.06 7.01
N LEU A 30 8.42 7.99 6.33
CA LEU A 30 8.10 6.96 5.34
C LEU A 30 7.96 7.59 3.95
N ASP A 31 8.55 6.98 2.94
CA ASP A 31 8.40 7.40 1.54
C ASP A 31 8.35 6.18 0.62
N ILE A 32 7.95 6.41 -0.63
CA ILE A 32 7.87 5.41 -1.68
C ILE A 32 8.84 5.78 -2.79
N LEU A 33 9.68 4.82 -3.17
CA LEU A 33 10.54 4.91 -4.34
C LEU A 33 10.16 3.82 -5.34
N ILE A 34 10.41 4.08 -6.61
CA ILE A 34 10.27 3.10 -7.68
C ILE A 34 11.65 2.55 -8.01
N GLN A 35 11.76 1.23 -8.02
CA GLN A 35 12.92 0.51 -8.50
C GLN A 35 12.49 -0.39 -9.67
N PRO A 36 12.84 -0.04 -10.94
CA PRO A 36 12.27 -0.66 -12.14
C PRO A 36 12.47 -2.16 -12.24
N THR A 37 13.60 -2.68 -11.77
CA THR A 37 13.92 -4.11 -11.83
C THR A 37 13.39 -4.91 -10.64
N SER A 38 12.75 -4.24 -9.65
CA SER A 38 12.14 -4.85 -8.47
C SER A 38 13.07 -5.67 -7.56
N TYR A 39 14.37 -5.42 -7.60
CA TYR A 39 15.35 -6.07 -6.71
C TYR A 39 15.46 -5.41 -5.33
N ILE A 40 15.25 -4.07 -5.25
CA ILE A 40 15.25 -3.37 -3.96
C ILE A 40 13.84 -3.41 -3.38
N HIS A 41 13.72 -3.97 -2.18
CA HIS A 41 12.45 -4.14 -1.49
C HIS A 41 12.24 -3.16 -0.34
N SER A 42 13.32 -2.81 0.38
CA SER A 42 13.27 -1.76 1.40
C SER A 42 14.62 -1.05 1.57
N ILE A 43 14.54 0.20 2.02
CA ILE A 43 15.69 1.02 2.37
C ILE A 43 15.42 1.60 3.76
N ILE A 44 16.32 1.34 4.71
CA ILE A 44 16.20 1.81 6.08
C ILE A 44 17.40 2.70 6.39
N LYS A 45 17.14 3.96 6.72
CA LYS A 45 18.17 4.91 7.18
C LYS A 45 18.08 5.04 8.70
N PHE A 46 19.13 4.67 9.39
CA PHE A 46 19.25 4.82 10.84
C PHE A 46 19.76 6.21 11.24
N TYR A 47 19.45 6.64 12.46
CA TYR A 47 19.92 7.92 13.00
C TYR A 47 21.44 8.06 13.01
N GLY A 48 22.19 6.97 13.20
CA GLY A 48 23.65 6.93 13.12
C GLY A 48 24.23 7.02 11.70
N GLY A 49 23.42 7.31 10.68
CA GLY A 49 23.85 7.47 9.29
C GLY A 49 23.98 6.18 8.51
N ILE A 50 23.88 5.01 9.14
CA ILE A 50 23.89 3.72 8.46
C ILE A 50 22.64 3.56 7.59
N ILE A 51 22.83 3.08 6.37
CA ILE A 51 21.75 2.73 5.46
C ILE A 51 21.80 1.21 5.23
N LYS A 52 20.67 0.54 5.47
CA LYS A 52 20.47 -0.86 5.11
C LYS A 52 19.54 -0.94 3.91
N ILE A 53 19.92 -1.70 2.90
CA ILE A 53 19.12 -1.94 1.70
C ILE A 53 18.83 -3.44 1.65
N LEU A 54 17.56 -3.81 1.64
CA LEU A 54 17.15 -5.19 1.43
C LEU A 54 17.01 -5.44 -0.06
N ILE A 55 17.86 -6.32 -0.57
CA ILE A 55 17.91 -6.73 -1.97
C ILE A 55 17.71 -8.24 -2.02
N HIS A 56 16.82 -8.69 -2.89
CA HIS A 56 16.69 -10.10 -3.26
C HIS A 56 16.06 -10.24 -4.65
N ASP A 57 16.08 -11.44 -5.21
CA ASP A 57 15.41 -11.76 -6.46
C ASP A 57 13.90 -11.42 -6.37
N THR A 58 13.28 -11.14 -7.50
CA THR A 58 11.90 -10.64 -7.60
C THR A 58 10.83 -11.58 -7.04
N SER A 59 11.20 -12.82 -6.69
CA SER A 59 10.30 -13.81 -6.12
C SER A 59 9.94 -13.51 -4.66
N MET A 60 8.64 -13.34 -4.39
CA MET A 60 8.12 -13.20 -3.02
C MET A 60 8.27 -14.48 -2.16
N THR A 61 8.60 -15.61 -2.78
CA THR A 61 8.92 -16.85 -2.04
C THR A 61 10.11 -16.65 -1.09
N ILE A 62 11.08 -15.81 -1.47
CA ILE A 62 12.29 -15.56 -0.69
C ILE A 62 11.97 -14.94 0.68
N PRO A 63 11.30 -13.76 0.78
CA PRO A 63 11.00 -13.16 2.07
C PRO A 63 10.02 -14.00 2.89
N ILE A 64 9.03 -14.66 2.26
CA ILE A 64 8.08 -15.54 2.94
C ILE A 64 8.81 -16.72 3.57
N PHE A 65 9.66 -17.39 2.83
CA PHE A 65 10.45 -18.51 3.35
C PHE A 65 11.35 -18.08 4.52
N ASN A 66 12.07 -16.97 4.39
CA ASN A 66 12.94 -16.47 5.44
C ASN A 66 12.14 -16.07 6.70
N SER A 67 10.94 -15.54 6.55
CA SER A 67 10.07 -15.21 7.68
C SER A 67 9.57 -16.44 8.42
N LEU A 68 9.20 -17.50 7.69
CA LEU A 68 8.71 -18.74 8.28
C LEU A 68 9.80 -19.54 9.02
N TYR A 69 11.01 -19.54 8.48
CA TYR A 69 12.09 -20.37 9.02
C TYR A 69 13.11 -19.61 9.87
N ASN A 70 13.00 -18.29 9.97
CA ASN A 70 13.78 -17.42 10.88
C ASN A 70 15.28 -17.74 10.94
N GLY A 71 15.91 -17.96 9.79
CA GLY A 71 17.35 -18.24 9.68
C GLY A 71 17.81 -19.60 10.21
N LYS A 72 16.94 -20.43 10.78
CA LYS A 72 17.27 -21.78 11.30
C LYS A 72 17.13 -22.85 10.20
N ASN A 73 17.72 -22.62 9.02
CA ASN A 73 17.37 -23.43 7.88
C ASN A 73 18.32 -24.56 7.56
N LEU A 74 17.77 -25.75 7.66
CA LEU A 74 18.29 -26.94 6.98
C LEU A 74 17.87 -27.03 5.50
N LYS A 75 16.88 -26.23 5.07
CA LYS A 75 16.38 -26.20 3.71
C LYS A 75 16.94 -25.00 2.95
N LYS A 76 17.37 -25.19 1.71
CA LYS A 76 17.87 -24.12 0.82
C LYS A 76 16.76 -23.75 -0.16
N ILE A 77 16.51 -22.44 -0.31
CA ILE A 77 15.76 -21.93 -1.47
C ILE A 77 16.68 -21.87 -2.68
N ARG A 78 16.19 -22.30 -3.82
CA ARG A 78 16.85 -22.04 -5.11
C ARG A 78 16.57 -20.59 -5.49
N THR A 79 17.60 -19.79 -5.55
CA THR A 79 17.57 -18.41 -6.05
C THR A 79 18.43 -18.31 -7.30
N SER A 80 18.11 -17.37 -8.17
CA SER A 80 18.99 -17.03 -9.29
C SER A 80 20.30 -16.43 -8.75
N GLU A 81 21.39 -16.67 -9.43
CA GLU A 81 22.64 -15.95 -9.15
C GLU A 81 22.46 -14.45 -9.39
N ILE A 82 22.87 -13.65 -8.42
CA ILE A 82 22.84 -12.20 -8.58
C ILE A 82 23.95 -11.77 -9.53
N LYS A 83 23.57 -11.26 -10.70
CA LYS A 83 24.54 -10.74 -11.67
C LYS A 83 25.04 -9.37 -11.19
N PHE A 84 26.34 -9.14 -11.23
CA PHE A 84 26.96 -7.84 -10.88
C PHE A 84 26.35 -6.67 -11.65
N ASP A 85 26.07 -6.85 -12.94
CA ASP A 85 25.40 -5.83 -13.76
C ASP A 85 24.04 -5.42 -13.21
N THR A 86 23.28 -6.35 -12.62
CA THR A 86 22.01 -6.03 -11.99
C THR A 86 22.20 -5.15 -10.76
N ILE A 87 23.21 -5.45 -9.92
CA ILE A 87 23.52 -4.65 -8.72
C ILE A 87 24.05 -3.27 -9.11
N ASN A 88 24.93 -3.19 -10.11
CA ASN A 88 25.50 -1.92 -10.58
C ASN A 88 24.47 -0.98 -11.20
N ASN A 89 23.35 -1.51 -11.70
CA ASN A 89 22.29 -0.77 -12.37
C ASN A 89 21.01 -0.61 -11.53
N LEU A 90 21.10 -0.69 -10.20
CA LEU A 90 19.97 -0.48 -9.29
C LEU A 90 19.59 1.01 -9.22
N ASN A 91 18.77 1.45 -10.16
CA ASN A 91 18.29 2.83 -10.21
C ASN A 91 17.04 3.02 -9.35
N LEU A 92 17.07 4.05 -8.51
CA LEU A 92 15.93 4.48 -7.70
C LEU A 92 15.32 5.75 -8.28
N GLN A 93 14.01 5.79 -8.38
CA GLN A 93 13.27 6.92 -8.92
C GLN A 93 12.21 7.40 -7.91
N LYS A 94 12.01 8.71 -7.87
CA LYS A 94 10.87 9.28 -7.15
C LYS A 94 9.56 8.92 -7.86
N VAL A 95 8.51 8.67 -7.08
CA VAL A 95 7.17 8.44 -7.63
C VAL A 95 6.64 9.72 -8.27
N PRO A 96 6.35 9.73 -9.59
CA PRO A 96 5.81 10.91 -10.25
C PRO A 96 4.34 11.13 -9.84
N ASP A 97 4.03 12.29 -9.26
CA ASP A 97 2.66 12.63 -8.79
C ASP A 97 1.61 12.61 -9.90
N LYS A 98 1.99 12.95 -11.14
CA LYS A 98 1.08 12.91 -12.30
C LYS A 98 0.67 11.48 -12.66
N LYS A 99 1.62 10.54 -12.61
CA LYS A 99 1.38 9.13 -12.94
C LYS A 99 0.68 8.38 -11.81
N PHE A 100 0.98 8.72 -10.56
CA PHE A 100 0.46 8.06 -9.37
C PHE A 100 -0.16 9.06 -8.39
N PRO A 101 -1.31 9.66 -8.74
CA PRO A 101 -1.97 10.66 -7.90
C PRO A 101 -2.41 10.11 -6.54
N ILE A 102 -2.54 8.78 -6.44
CA ILE A 102 -2.93 8.09 -5.21
C ILE A 102 -1.90 8.25 -4.07
N LYS A 103 -0.63 8.50 -4.38
CA LYS A 103 0.40 8.79 -3.38
C LYS A 103 0.01 9.99 -2.50
N LYS A 104 -0.74 10.94 -3.02
CA LYS A 104 -1.20 12.12 -2.27
C LYS A 104 -2.10 11.75 -1.09
N ILE A 105 -2.74 10.58 -1.12
CA ILE A 105 -3.58 10.09 -0.02
C ILE A 105 -2.78 9.98 1.28
N ILE A 106 -1.48 9.62 1.22
CA ILE A 106 -0.62 9.48 2.40
C ILE A 106 -0.61 10.76 3.24
N ARG A 107 -0.64 11.93 2.60
CA ARG A 107 -0.66 13.25 3.29
C ARG A 107 -1.97 13.52 4.05
N HIS A 108 -3.01 12.79 3.73
CA HIS A 108 -4.34 12.94 4.31
C HIS A 108 -4.70 11.83 5.30
N LEU A 109 -3.80 10.85 5.49
CA LEU A 109 -3.98 9.78 6.45
C LEU A 109 -3.92 10.32 7.89
N PRO A 110 -4.74 9.80 8.80
CA PRO A 110 -4.72 10.20 10.21
C PRO A 110 -3.41 9.74 10.88
N LYS A 111 -2.89 10.57 11.77
CA LYS A 111 -1.66 10.26 12.51
C LYS A 111 -1.85 9.13 13.53
N THR A 112 -3.06 8.97 14.05
CA THR A 112 -3.44 7.93 15.00
C THR A 112 -4.24 6.84 14.30
N ASP A 113 -4.35 5.67 14.93
CA ASP A 113 -5.21 4.59 14.44
C ASP A 113 -6.66 5.04 14.35
N SER A 114 -7.28 4.79 13.20
CA SER A 114 -8.61 5.30 12.93
C SER A 114 -9.43 4.37 12.04
N LEU A 115 -10.74 4.58 12.04
CA LEU A 115 -11.64 3.92 11.10
C LEU A 115 -11.53 4.45 9.66
N PHE A 116 -10.77 5.52 9.44
CA PHE A 116 -10.58 6.08 8.10
C PHE A 116 -9.82 5.14 7.16
N GLU A 117 -8.91 4.33 7.71
CA GLU A 117 -8.23 3.28 6.93
C GLU A 117 -9.22 2.21 6.45
N THR A 118 -10.24 1.89 7.25
CA THR A 118 -11.34 1.01 6.81
C THR A 118 -12.11 1.65 5.64
N VAL A 119 -12.36 2.95 5.69
CA VAL A 119 -12.99 3.66 4.56
C VAL A 119 -12.14 3.55 3.30
N LEU A 120 -10.83 3.83 3.41
CA LEU A 120 -9.89 3.75 2.28
C LEU A 120 -9.88 2.36 1.64
N VAL A 121 -9.68 1.31 2.44
CA VAL A 121 -9.59 -0.07 1.95
C VAL A 121 -10.90 -0.52 1.33
N SER A 122 -12.04 -0.27 2.00
CA SER A 122 -13.36 -0.72 1.54
C SER A 122 -13.78 -0.02 0.24
N ALA A 123 -13.49 1.28 0.11
CA ALA A 123 -13.77 2.03 -1.10
C ALA A 123 -12.91 1.52 -2.27
N ASN A 124 -11.60 1.40 -2.08
CA ASN A 124 -10.71 0.89 -3.13
C ASN A 124 -11.10 -0.51 -3.58
N ASP A 125 -11.36 -1.42 -2.65
CA ASP A 125 -11.78 -2.80 -2.98
C ASP A 125 -13.03 -2.83 -3.86
N THR A 126 -13.98 -1.94 -3.56
CA THR A 126 -15.21 -1.84 -4.33
C THR A 126 -14.95 -1.28 -5.73
N LEU A 127 -14.14 -0.24 -5.84
CA LEU A 127 -13.78 0.36 -7.13
C LEU A 127 -13.00 -0.61 -8.02
N VAL A 128 -12.08 -1.37 -7.45
CA VAL A 128 -11.36 -2.41 -8.20
C VAL A 128 -12.31 -3.50 -8.70
N LYS A 129 -13.30 -3.93 -7.89
CA LYS A 129 -14.33 -4.87 -8.34
C LYS A 129 -15.18 -4.29 -9.48
N LEU A 130 -15.57 -3.02 -9.39
CA LEU A 130 -16.35 -2.34 -10.44
C LEU A 130 -15.54 -2.21 -11.73
N PHE A 131 -14.25 -1.90 -11.65
CA PHE A 131 -13.35 -1.87 -12.79
C PHE A 131 -13.22 -3.25 -13.45
N LEU A 132 -12.99 -4.30 -12.68
CA LEU A 132 -12.90 -5.68 -13.20
C LEU A 132 -14.21 -6.16 -13.80
N ALA A 133 -15.34 -5.62 -13.38
CA ALA A 133 -16.65 -5.85 -13.95
C ALA A 133 -16.99 -4.93 -15.14
N ASN A 134 -16.01 -4.15 -15.65
CA ASN A 134 -16.16 -3.17 -16.73
C ASN A 134 -17.24 -2.09 -16.48
N LYS A 135 -17.54 -1.78 -15.21
CA LYS A 135 -18.51 -0.74 -14.83
C LYS A 135 -17.91 0.65 -14.72
N ILE A 136 -16.61 0.76 -14.50
CA ILE A 136 -15.86 2.01 -14.45
C ILE A 136 -14.54 1.88 -15.21
N SER A 137 -13.97 2.99 -15.68
CA SER A 137 -12.64 2.99 -16.30
C SER A 137 -11.53 2.95 -15.26
N TYR A 138 -10.32 2.56 -15.68
CA TYR A 138 -9.13 2.55 -14.82
C TYR A 138 -8.85 3.92 -14.20
N ASN A 139 -8.96 4.99 -14.99
CA ASN A 139 -8.74 6.36 -14.53
C ASN A 139 -9.78 6.79 -13.48
N ASN A 140 -10.97 6.23 -13.51
CA ASN A 140 -12.01 6.54 -12.54
C ASN A 140 -11.73 5.98 -11.14
N ILE A 141 -10.89 4.95 -11.01
CA ILE A 141 -10.56 4.36 -9.70
C ILE A 141 -10.05 5.45 -8.74
N HIS A 142 -8.99 6.17 -9.10
CA HIS A 142 -8.41 7.18 -8.22
C HIS A 142 -9.29 8.44 -8.08
N LEU A 143 -10.03 8.82 -9.12
CA LEU A 143 -10.90 9.99 -9.09
C LEU A 143 -12.07 9.78 -8.12
N ILE A 144 -12.74 8.62 -8.22
CA ILE A 144 -13.88 8.29 -7.36
C ILE A 144 -13.38 8.02 -5.94
N LEU A 145 -12.24 7.33 -5.76
CA LEU A 145 -11.65 7.12 -4.45
C LEU A 145 -11.42 8.44 -3.73
N ASN A 146 -10.80 9.42 -4.38
CA ASN A 146 -10.58 10.74 -3.80
C ASN A 146 -11.89 11.44 -3.44
N LYS A 147 -12.93 11.36 -4.29
CA LYS A 147 -14.25 11.92 -3.99
C LYS A 147 -14.86 11.29 -2.73
N ILE A 148 -14.80 9.96 -2.62
CA ILE A 148 -15.32 9.23 -1.46
C ILE A 148 -14.58 9.62 -0.18
N LEU A 149 -13.25 9.62 -0.22
CA LEU A 149 -12.43 9.99 0.93
C LEU A 149 -12.66 11.45 1.37
N ALA A 150 -13.07 12.34 0.47
CA ALA A 150 -13.38 13.74 0.78
C ALA A 150 -14.79 13.96 1.36
N LEU A 151 -15.68 12.96 1.34
CA LEU A 151 -17.02 13.13 1.88
C LEU A 151 -16.99 13.43 3.38
N LYS A 152 -17.74 14.45 3.79
CA LYS A 152 -17.85 14.86 5.21
C LYS A 152 -18.24 13.69 6.13
N GLU A 153 -19.12 12.81 5.67
CA GLU A 153 -19.54 11.62 6.40
C GLU A 153 -18.41 10.62 6.66
N PHE A 154 -17.34 10.61 5.84
CA PHE A 154 -16.18 9.76 6.01
C PHE A 154 -15.02 10.48 6.71
N GLN A 155 -14.89 11.79 6.54
CA GLN A 155 -13.83 12.57 7.22
C GLN A 155 -13.91 12.49 8.74
N LYS A 156 -15.11 12.35 9.32
CA LYS A 156 -15.30 12.16 10.77
C LYS A 156 -14.57 10.93 11.34
N TYR A 157 -14.33 9.92 10.51
CA TYR A 157 -13.64 8.69 10.92
C TYR A 157 -12.14 8.86 11.10
N LYS A 158 -11.54 9.97 10.66
CA LYS A 158 -10.12 10.26 10.90
C LYS A 158 -9.76 10.36 12.38
N ASN A 159 -10.70 10.83 13.18
CA ASN A 159 -10.51 11.04 14.62
C ASN A 159 -11.23 9.98 15.45
N LYS A 160 -11.59 8.85 14.86
CA LYS A 160 -12.36 7.80 15.52
C LYS A 160 -11.62 6.47 15.43
N SER A 161 -11.05 6.02 16.54
CA SER A 161 -10.44 4.70 16.65
C SER A 161 -11.52 3.61 16.69
N PRO A 162 -11.28 2.42 16.11
CA PRO A 162 -12.21 1.30 16.18
C PRO A 162 -12.34 0.79 17.62
N LYS A 163 -13.58 0.61 18.10
CA LYS A 163 -13.83 0.06 19.43
C LYS A 163 -13.85 -1.47 19.44
N ASN A 164 -14.30 -2.07 18.35
CA ASN A 164 -14.40 -3.51 18.19
C ASN A 164 -14.50 -3.90 16.69
N LEU A 165 -14.39 -5.19 16.43
CA LEU A 165 -14.45 -5.74 15.09
C LEU A 165 -15.80 -5.48 14.40
N THR A 166 -16.91 -5.53 15.16
CA THR A 166 -18.26 -5.30 14.61
C THR A 166 -18.41 -3.91 14.01
N GLU A 167 -17.80 -2.88 14.64
CA GLU A 167 -17.80 -1.51 14.11
C GLU A 167 -17.03 -1.43 12.77
N ILE A 168 -15.90 -2.11 12.66
CA ILE A 168 -15.11 -2.17 11.42
C ILE A 168 -15.93 -2.85 10.30
N ILE A 169 -16.58 -3.98 10.59
CA ILE A 169 -17.39 -4.73 9.61
C ILE A 169 -18.57 -3.87 9.13
N LYS A 170 -19.33 -3.27 10.04
CA LYS A 170 -20.46 -2.40 9.67
C LYS A 170 -20.03 -1.22 8.81
N LEU A 171 -18.91 -0.58 9.16
CA LEU A 171 -18.38 0.51 8.37
C LEU A 171 -17.92 0.04 7.00
N ASN A 172 -17.25 -1.11 6.91
CA ASN A 172 -16.84 -1.70 5.64
C ASN A 172 -18.04 -1.91 4.71
N GLU A 173 -19.12 -2.51 5.19
CA GLU A 173 -20.36 -2.75 4.43
C GLU A 173 -20.99 -1.42 3.97
N TYR A 174 -21.10 -0.45 4.85
CA TYR A 174 -21.64 0.87 4.53
C TYR A 174 -20.84 1.58 3.45
N VAL A 175 -19.51 1.59 3.57
CA VAL A 175 -18.61 2.21 2.58
C VAL A 175 -18.75 1.52 1.23
N ARG A 176 -18.83 0.18 1.20
CA ARG A 176 -19.02 -0.58 -0.05
C ARG A 176 -20.30 -0.18 -0.77
N LEU A 177 -21.42 -0.15 -0.07
CA LEU A 177 -22.71 0.27 -0.62
C LEU A 177 -22.66 1.71 -1.14
N LYS A 178 -22.12 2.62 -0.35
CA LYS A 178 -22.00 4.03 -0.75
C LYS A 178 -21.10 4.23 -1.96
N THR A 179 -19.99 3.48 -2.02
CA THR A 179 -19.08 3.51 -3.16
C THR A 179 -19.77 3.03 -4.45
N GLN A 180 -20.53 1.93 -4.37
CA GLN A 180 -21.29 1.43 -5.51
C GLN A 180 -22.29 2.48 -6.03
N THR A 181 -23.08 3.08 -5.12
CA THR A 181 -24.07 4.11 -5.47
C THR A 181 -23.43 5.32 -6.16
N LEU A 182 -22.29 5.78 -5.68
CA LEU A 182 -21.58 6.96 -6.23
C LEU A 182 -20.80 6.66 -7.53
N SER A 183 -20.61 5.40 -7.86
CA SER A 183 -19.82 4.99 -9.04
C SER A 183 -20.68 4.66 -10.26
N VAL A 184 -21.99 4.58 -10.13
CA VAL A 184 -22.96 4.19 -11.18
C VAL A 184 -23.63 5.41 -11.81
N VAL A 185 -23.01 6.60 -11.68
CA VAL A 185 -23.52 7.84 -12.32
C VAL A 185 -22.70 8.14 -13.57
#